data_4b06aa7963f72cf5f162fd40526ea531
#
_entry.id   4b06aa7963f72cf5f162fd40526ea531
#
_cell.length_a   1.000
_cell.length_b   1.000
_cell.length_c   1.000
_cell.angle_alpha   90.00
_cell.angle_beta   90.00
_cell.angle_gamma   90.00
#
_symmetry.space_group_name_H-M   'P 1'
#
loop_
_entity.id
_entity.type
_entity.pdbx_description
1 polymer ?
#
loop_
_entity_poly.entity_id
_entity_poly.type
_entity_poly.pdbx_seq_one_letter_code
_entity_poly.pdbx_strand_id
1 'polypeptide(L)'
;MKNEIIKYDDSEVIIIDDAVNVNKRINIYFDCCMLSYSISNSSVNDAQGIADKRLRSDLDHEHPIIENLLEEGTDSYSIIRKYIPSELYGFDRAYVNLGIHGDVNRMHMDGKYYNCKTLLYYANRHWEYNWGGHTMFYDNDGNIKTTVEVRPGRIVIFDGRIPHTVMPMNPRCSSSFRFTVAFKFESLKLDKFNDNVPSGPSGPLATMV
;
A
#
# COMPACT_ATOMS: atom_id res chain seq x y z
N MET A 1 -4.76 -11.89 17.18
CA MET A 1 -4.02 -11.63 15.92
C MET A 1 -4.27 -12.77 14.94
N LYS A 2 -4.66 -12.48 13.71
CA LYS A 2 -4.91 -13.47 12.65
C LYS A 2 -4.03 -13.11 11.45
N ASN A 3 -3.32 -14.09 10.88
CA ASN A 3 -2.44 -13.90 9.73
C ASN A 3 -2.91 -14.80 8.59
N GLU A 4 -2.89 -14.26 7.38
CA GLU A 4 -3.12 -14.97 6.13
C GLU A 4 -2.00 -14.64 5.15
N ILE A 5 -1.49 -15.63 4.43
CA ILE A 5 -0.42 -15.48 3.44
C ILE A 5 -0.90 -15.98 2.10
N ILE A 6 -0.87 -15.11 1.11
CA ILE A 6 -1.22 -15.43 -0.27
C ILE A 6 0.06 -15.50 -1.09
N LYS A 7 0.32 -16.65 -1.68
CA LYS A 7 1.51 -16.91 -2.49
C LYS A 7 1.36 -16.39 -3.91
N TYR A 8 2.43 -15.75 -4.36
CA TYR A 8 2.65 -15.34 -5.74
C TYR A 8 4.00 -15.90 -6.16
N ASP A 9 4.09 -16.77 -7.12
CA ASP A 9 5.33 -17.40 -7.60
C ASP A 9 6.50 -17.31 -6.59
N ASP A 10 7.36 -16.30 -6.71
CA ASP A 10 8.51 -16.04 -5.83
C ASP A 10 8.26 -14.96 -4.75
N SER A 11 7.03 -14.48 -4.60
CA SER A 11 6.65 -13.42 -3.67
C SER A 11 5.36 -13.74 -2.90
N GLU A 12 4.96 -12.86 -1.99
CA GLU A 12 3.78 -13.08 -1.15
C GLU A 12 3.10 -11.78 -0.73
N VAL A 13 1.77 -11.87 -0.53
CA VAL A 13 0.96 -10.84 0.15
C VAL A 13 0.57 -11.38 1.51
N ILE A 14 0.95 -10.66 2.55
CA ILE A 14 0.74 -11.03 3.96
C ILE A 14 -0.32 -10.10 4.52
N ILE A 15 -1.40 -10.68 5.05
CA ILE A 15 -2.51 -9.95 5.65
C ILE A 15 -2.52 -10.23 7.14
N ILE A 16 -2.51 -9.17 7.95
CA ILE A 16 -2.43 -9.25 9.41
C ILE A 16 -3.57 -8.45 10.02
N ASP A 17 -4.43 -9.11 10.77
CA ASP A 17 -5.50 -8.49 11.55
C ASP A 17 -5.13 -8.45 13.03
N ASP A 18 -5.62 -7.41 13.74
CA ASP A 18 -5.52 -7.26 15.20
C ASP A 18 -4.09 -7.17 15.75
N ALA A 19 -3.14 -6.66 14.95
CA ALA A 19 -1.77 -6.40 15.42
C ALA A 19 -1.63 -5.06 16.15
N VAL A 20 -2.53 -4.12 15.90
CA VAL A 20 -2.52 -2.78 16.50
C VAL A 20 -3.65 -2.67 17.51
N ASN A 21 -3.32 -2.29 18.75
CA ASN A 21 -4.34 -2.15 19.80
C ASN A 21 -5.34 -1.03 19.48
N VAL A 22 -6.54 -1.12 20.08
CA VAL A 22 -7.68 -0.23 19.76
C VAL A 22 -7.35 1.26 20.00
N ASN A 23 -6.63 1.58 21.06
CA ASN A 23 -6.30 2.98 21.38
C ASN A 23 -5.36 3.58 20.33
N LYS A 24 -4.31 2.84 19.93
CA LYS A 24 -3.42 3.26 18.84
C LYS A 24 -4.17 3.41 17.51
N ARG A 25 -5.10 2.49 17.20
CA ARG A 25 -5.94 2.60 15.99
C ARG A 25 -6.78 3.87 15.98
N ILE A 26 -7.34 4.24 17.12
CA ILE A 26 -8.12 5.47 17.28
C ILE A 26 -7.24 6.71 17.07
N ASN A 27 -6.06 6.74 17.69
CA ASN A 27 -5.11 7.85 17.56
C ASN A 27 -4.68 8.02 16.09
N ILE A 28 -4.24 6.94 15.44
CA ILE A 28 -3.83 6.97 14.03
C ILE A 28 -4.96 7.51 13.12
N TYR A 29 -6.21 7.10 13.38
CA TYR A 29 -7.34 7.62 12.60
C TYR A 29 -7.50 9.15 12.78
N PHE A 30 -7.44 9.65 14.01
CA PHE A 30 -7.56 11.09 14.24
C PHE A 30 -6.37 11.86 13.67
N ASP A 31 -5.16 11.33 13.78
CA ASP A 31 -3.98 11.92 13.15
C ASP A 31 -4.18 12.02 11.63
N CYS A 32 -4.69 10.96 10.97
CA CYS A 32 -5.05 11.02 9.55
C CYS A 32 -6.08 12.11 9.24
N CYS A 33 -7.08 12.31 10.10
CA CYS A 33 -8.10 13.34 9.91
C CYS A 33 -7.55 14.77 10.03
N MET A 34 -6.46 14.97 10.77
CA MET A 34 -5.85 16.28 11.02
C MET A 34 -4.78 16.66 10.00
N LEU A 35 -4.38 15.76 9.12
CA LEU A 35 -3.38 16.04 8.09
C LEU A 35 -3.91 16.99 7.00
N SER A 36 -3.00 17.76 6.43
CA SER A 36 -3.25 18.52 5.19
C SER A 36 -2.94 17.65 3.99
N TYR A 37 -3.89 17.51 3.09
CA TYR A 37 -3.75 16.68 1.89
C TYR A 37 -3.55 17.55 0.66
N SER A 38 -2.56 17.22 -0.15
CA SER A 38 -2.32 17.84 -1.45
C SER A 38 -2.56 16.85 -2.58
N ILE A 39 -2.85 17.37 -3.76
CA ILE A 39 -2.91 16.55 -4.97
C ILE A 39 -1.46 16.21 -5.34
N SER A 40 -1.10 14.94 -5.20
CA SER A 40 0.19 14.43 -5.69
C SER A 40 0.00 13.77 -7.06
N ASN A 41 0.91 14.03 -7.97
CA ASN A 41 1.03 13.22 -9.17
C ASN A 41 1.73 11.92 -8.77
N SER A 42 1.08 10.78 -8.99
CA SER A 42 1.79 9.52 -8.86
C SER A 42 2.90 9.47 -9.93
N SER A 43 4.00 8.82 -9.59
CA SER A 43 5.23 8.77 -10.39
C SER A 43 5.12 7.96 -11.70
N VAL A 44 3.94 7.71 -12.19
CA VAL A 44 3.74 7.07 -13.49
C VAL A 44 3.78 8.16 -14.56
N ASN A 45 4.96 8.44 -15.09
CA ASN A 45 5.13 9.09 -16.36
C ASN A 45 4.62 8.14 -17.46
N ASP A 46 3.31 8.12 -17.67
CA ASP A 46 2.82 7.50 -18.88
C ASP A 46 3.02 8.47 -20.08
N ALA A 47 3.28 7.90 -21.25
CA ALA A 47 3.47 8.65 -22.48
C ALA A 47 2.22 9.47 -22.91
N GLN A 48 1.13 9.41 -22.15
CA GLN A 48 -0.14 10.07 -22.42
C GLN A 48 -0.42 11.27 -21.50
N GLY A 49 0.44 11.55 -20.52
CA GLY A 49 0.35 12.75 -19.66
C GLY A 49 -0.85 12.77 -18.70
N ILE A 50 -1.56 11.65 -18.52
CA ILE A 50 -2.66 11.54 -17.59
C ILE A 50 -2.08 11.07 -16.25
N ALA A 51 -1.74 12.01 -15.38
CA ALA A 51 -1.29 11.71 -14.03
C ALA A 51 -2.47 11.23 -13.18
N ASP A 52 -2.31 10.10 -12.47
CA ASP A 52 -3.20 9.72 -11.39
C ASP A 52 -3.14 10.78 -10.29
N LYS A 53 -4.22 11.53 -10.14
CA LYS A 53 -4.32 12.53 -9.07
C LYS A 53 -4.80 11.84 -7.81
N ARG A 54 -3.94 11.81 -6.78
CA ARG A 54 -4.27 11.27 -5.47
C ARG A 54 -4.14 12.36 -4.42
N LEU A 55 -5.07 12.38 -3.49
CA LEU A 55 -4.91 13.17 -2.28
C LEU A 55 -3.96 12.42 -1.34
N ARG A 56 -2.84 13.06 -1.03
CA ARG A 56 -1.76 12.48 -0.25
C ARG A 56 -1.19 13.48 0.74
N SER A 57 -0.79 13.00 1.91
CA SER A 57 0.03 13.72 2.88
C SER A 57 1.28 12.90 3.16
N ASP A 58 2.46 13.44 2.88
CA ASP A 58 3.74 12.83 3.24
C ASP A 58 3.97 13.00 4.75
N LEU A 59 4.55 11.98 5.39
CA LEU A 59 4.85 11.97 6.81
C LEU A 59 6.36 12.14 7.00
N ASP A 60 6.77 13.01 7.91
CA ASP A 60 8.14 13.03 8.41
C ASP A 60 8.43 11.75 9.22
N HIS A 61 9.72 11.45 9.42
CA HIS A 61 10.14 10.19 10.06
C HIS A 61 9.76 10.09 11.54
N GLU A 62 9.48 11.21 12.21
CA GLU A 62 9.12 11.29 13.63
C GLU A 62 7.59 11.46 13.82
N HIS A 63 6.81 11.31 12.73
CA HIS A 63 5.37 11.51 12.80
C HIS A 63 4.70 10.48 13.72
N PRO A 64 3.74 10.87 14.60
CA PRO A 64 3.09 9.96 15.56
C PRO A 64 2.44 8.73 14.92
N ILE A 65 1.96 8.80 13.69
CA ILE A 65 1.43 7.65 12.95
C ILE A 65 2.52 6.58 12.75
N ILE A 66 3.75 6.99 12.42
CA ILE A 66 4.88 6.09 12.24
C ILE A 66 5.27 5.45 13.57
N GLU A 67 5.42 6.26 14.62
CA GLU A 67 5.71 5.79 15.97
C GLU A 67 4.68 4.77 16.45
N ASN A 68 3.39 5.07 16.31
CA ASN A 68 2.31 4.18 16.74
C ASN A 68 2.34 2.80 16.07
N LEU A 69 2.86 2.68 14.85
CA LEU A 69 2.93 1.42 14.11
C LEU A 69 4.28 0.71 14.23
N LEU A 70 5.38 1.47 14.32
CA LEU A 70 6.75 0.95 14.32
C LEU A 70 7.46 1.09 15.67
N GLU A 71 6.74 1.39 16.77
CA GLU A 71 7.32 1.48 18.11
C GLU A 71 7.84 0.11 18.58
N GLU A 72 9.12 0.07 18.94
CA GLU A 72 9.77 -1.14 19.46
C GLU A 72 9.08 -1.68 20.71
N GLY A 73 9.03 -3.01 20.83
CA GLY A 73 8.39 -3.67 21.97
C GLY A 73 6.87 -3.83 21.83
N THR A 74 6.26 -3.36 20.75
CA THR A 74 4.84 -3.60 20.46
C THR A 74 4.60 -4.85 19.61
N ASP A 75 3.38 -5.39 19.68
CA ASP A 75 2.96 -6.53 18.84
C ASP A 75 3.01 -6.16 17.34
N SER A 76 2.61 -4.92 17.00
CA SER A 76 2.67 -4.43 15.62
C SER A 76 4.10 -4.40 15.09
N TYR A 77 5.04 -3.85 15.86
CA TYR A 77 6.46 -3.85 15.51
C TYR A 77 7.01 -5.27 15.31
N SER A 78 6.78 -6.14 16.29
CA SER A 78 7.28 -7.52 16.26
C SER A 78 6.79 -8.29 15.04
N ILE A 79 5.50 -8.17 14.70
CA ILE A 79 4.94 -8.86 13.54
C ILE A 79 5.41 -8.24 12.21
N ILE A 80 5.55 -6.91 12.13
CA ILE A 80 6.08 -6.24 10.95
C ILE A 80 7.51 -6.67 10.69
N ARG A 81 8.37 -6.68 11.73
CA ARG A 81 9.78 -7.07 11.61
C ARG A 81 9.99 -8.53 11.27
N LYS A 82 9.03 -9.40 11.58
CA LYS A 82 9.04 -10.79 11.09
C LYS A 82 9.03 -10.87 9.56
N TYR A 83 8.32 -9.98 8.87
CA TYR A 83 8.17 -9.98 7.41
C TYR A 83 9.02 -8.91 6.71
N ILE A 84 9.46 -7.89 7.45
CA ILE A 84 10.36 -6.83 7.01
C ILE A 84 11.50 -6.71 8.02
N PRO A 85 12.47 -7.66 8.02
CA PRO A 85 13.60 -7.64 8.95
C PRO A 85 14.46 -6.39 8.77
N SER A 86 14.85 -5.74 9.88
CA SER A 86 15.62 -4.49 9.86
C SER A 86 17.03 -4.65 9.30
N GLU A 87 17.59 -5.85 9.37
CA GLU A 87 18.87 -6.20 8.78
C GLU A 87 18.85 -6.36 7.26
N LEU A 88 17.65 -6.47 6.67
CA LEU A 88 17.45 -6.61 5.23
C LEU A 88 16.80 -5.39 4.58
N TYR A 89 15.99 -4.64 5.34
CA TYR A 89 15.18 -3.55 4.81
C TYR A 89 15.25 -2.31 5.70
N GLY A 90 15.68 -1.19 5.11
CA GLY A 90 15.61 0.14 5.72
C GLY A 90 14.25 0.81 5.46
N PHE A 91 13.77 1.57 6.43
CA PHE A 91 12.61 2.44 6.23
C PHE A 91 13.00 3.62 5.32
N ASP A 92 12.29 3.82 4.23
CA ASP A 92 12.50 4.91 3.27
C ASP A 92 11.55 6.09 3.57
N ARG A 93 10.25 5.86 3.45
CA ARG A 93 9.23 6.90 3.64
C ARG A 93 7.87 6.32 4.00
N ALA A 94 7.02 7.19 4.55
CA ALA A 94 5.61 6.92 4.73
C ALA A 94 4.74 8.09 4.28
N TYR A 95 3.50 7.78 3.93
CA TYR A 95 2.49 8.77 3.58
C TYR A 95 1.07 8.23 3.79
N VAL A 96 0.13 9.14 3.97
CA VAL A 96 -1.30 8.82 4.03
C VAL A 96 -1.94 9.13 2.68
N ASN A 97 -2.60 8.14 2.09
CA ASN A 97 -3.51 8.33 0.97
C ASN A 97 -4.93 8.55 1.50
N LEU A 98 -5.56 9.58 1.01
CA LEU A 98 -6.97 9.86 1.23
C LEU A 98 -7.74 9.55 -0.05
N GLY A 99 -8.49 8.45 -0.05
CA GLY A 99 -9.38 8.07 -1.14
C GLY A 99 -10.77 8.68 -0.94
N ILE A 100 -11.35 9.16 -2.03
CA ILE A 100 -12.70 9.71 -2.07
C ILE A 100 -13.55 8.96 -3.11
N HIS A 101 -14.85 9.22 -3.11
CA HIS A 101 -15.74 8.69 -4.15
C HIS A 101 -15.29 9.12 -5.55
N GLY A 102 -15.30 8.19 -6.47
CA GLY A 102 -14.95 8.45 -7.85
C GLY A 102 -13.45 8.38 -8.15
N ASP A 103 -12.61 8.18 -7.14
CA ASP A 103 -11.18 7.94 -7.38
C ASP A 103 -11.00 6.65 -8.19
N VAL A 104 -10.36 6.79 -9.35
CA VAL A 104 -9.95 5.67 -10.19
C VAL A 104 -8.42 5.60 -10.14
N ASN A 105 -7.91 4.52 -9.57
CA ASN A 105 -6.48 4.29 -9.48
C ASN A 105 -6.06 3.32 -10.58
N ARG A 106 -4.96 3.62 -11.26
CA ARG A 106 -4.36 2.69 -12.22
C ARG A 106 -3.58 1.58 -11.50
N MET A 107 -3.52 0.42 -12.15
CA MET A 107 -2.62 -0.63 -11.75
C MET A 107 -1.18 -0.13 -11.84
N HIS A 108 -0.40 -0.36 -10.79
CA HIS A 108 1.00 0.06 -10.70
C HIS A 108 1.79 -0.87 -9.78
N MET A 109 3.09 -0.76 -9.85
CA MET A 109 4.06 -1.36 -8.93
C MET A 109 4.71 -0.23 -8.12
N ASP A 110 4.98 -0.48 -6.84
CA ASP A 110 5.55 0.51 -5.93
C ASP A 110 7.05 0.68 -6.06
N GLY A 111 7.75 -0.33 -6.54
CA GLY A 111 9.20 -0.35 -6.67
C GLY A 111 9.64 -0.65 -8.09
N LYS A 112 10.68 0.06 -8.54
CA LYS A 112 11.42 -0.27 -9.77
C LYS A 112 12.45 -1.37 -9.54
N TYR A 113 12.79 -1.63 -8.27
CA TYR A 113 13.92 -2.47 -7.89
C TYR A 113 13.43 -3.76 -7.24
N TYR A 114 14.15 -4.83 -7.48
CA TYR A 114 14.00 -6.09 -6.77
C TYR A 114 14.26 -5.84 -5.28
N ASN A 115 13.42 -6.40 -4.39
CA ASN A 115 13.59 -6.35 -2.94
C ASN A 115 13.15 -5.03 -2.23
N CYS A 116 12.13 -4.35 -2.70
CA CYS A 116 11.42 -3.37 -1.88
C CYS A 116 10.15 -3.98 -1.27
N LYS A 117 9.79 -3.55 -0.07
CA LYS A 117 8.56 -3.97 0.60
C LYS A 117 7.64 -2.78 0.80
N THR A 118 6.36 -3.02 0.61
CA THR A 118 5.30 -2.07 0.97
C THR A 118 4.48 -2.64 2.11
N LEU A 119 4.21 -1.79 3.10
CA LEU A 119 3.23 -2.05 4.13
C LEU A 119 2.10 -1.04 3.96
N LEU A 120 0.87 -1.54 3.87
CA LEU A 120 -0.34 -0.73 3.94
C LEU A 120 -1.04 -0.97 5.27
N TYR A 121 -1.47 0.12 5.92
CA TYR A 121 -2.30 0.09 7.11
C TYR A 121 -3.63 0.77 6.81
N TYR A 122 -4.75 0.08 7.04
CA TYR A 122 -6.09 0.64 6.87
C TYR A 122 -6.51 1.38 8.14
N ALA A 123 -6.48 2.72 8.07
CA ALA A 123 -6.61 3.58 9.25
C ALA A 123 -8.04 3.97 9.62
N ASN A 124 -9.05 3.67 8.81
CA ASN A 124 -10.43 3.98 9.14
C ASN A 124 -10.88 3.27 10.44
N ARG A 125 -11.71 3.94 11.24
CA ARG A 125 -12.26 3.37 12.48
C ARG A 125 -13.36 2.34 12.23
N HIS A 126 -14.08 2.50 11.14
CA HIS A 126 -15.20 1.66 10.71
C HIS A 126 -15.17 1.51 9.20
N TRP A 127 -15.52 0.34 8.70
CA TRP A 127 -15.67 0.06 7.27
C TRP A 127 -16.64 -1.10 7.08
N GLU A 128 -17.59 -0.95 6.16
CA GLU A 128 -18.53 -2.02 5.83
C GLU A 128 -18.08 -2.75 4.56
N TYR A 129 -18.37 -4.04 4.50
CA TYR A 129 -17.93 -4.93 3.41
C TYR A 129 -18.37 -4.47 2.01
N ASN A 130 -19.50 -3.77 1.91
CA ASN A 130 -20.09 -3.31 0.66
C ASN A 130 -19.65 -1.88 0.25
N TRP A 131 -18.75 -1.25 1.00
CA TRP A 131 -18.26 0.10 0.68
C TRP A 131 -17.19 0.15 -0.39
N GLY A 132 -16.64 -1.02 -0.83
CA GLY A 132 -15.56 -1.08 -1.80
C GLY A 132 -14.21 -0.63 -1.23
N GLY A 133 -13.38 -0.01 -2.04
CA GLY A 133 -12.07 0.48 -1.62
C GLY A 133 -11.04 -0.62 -1.38
N HIS A 134 -11.31 -1.87 -1.79
CA HIS A 134 -10.41 -3.00 -1.62
C HIS A 134 -9.10 -2.81 -2.40
N THR A 135 -8.00 -3.33 -1.90
CA THR A 135 -6.76 -3.40 -2.65
C THR A 135 -6.74 -4.67 -3.49
N MET A 136 -6.62 -4.53 -4.81
CA MET A 136 -6.56 -5.63 -5.76
C MET A 136 -5.11 -5.88 -6.14
N PHE A 137 -4.70 -7.14 -6.15
CA PHE A 137 -3.39 -7.60 -6.56
C PHE A 137 -3.50 -8.46 -7.81
N TYR A 138 -2.59 -8.26 -8.74
CA TYR A 138 -2.62 -8.88 -10.07
C TYR A 138 -1.42 -9.81 -10.26
N ASP A 139 -1.60 -10.82 -11.11
CA ASP A 139 -0.50 -11.60 -11.64
C ASP A 139 0.23 -10.85 -12.78
N ASN A 140 1.28 -11.48 -13.33
CA ASN A 140 2.07 -10.91 -14.42
C ASN A 140 1.29 -10.80 -15.74
N ASP A 141 0.18 -11.51 -15.88
CA ASP A 141 -0.70 -11.48 -17.06
C ASP A 141 -1.81 -10.42 -16.93
N GLY A 142 -1.86 -9.72 -15.76
CA GLY A 142 -2.84 -8.67 -15.49
C GLY A 142 -4.19 -9.18 -14.97
N ASN A 143 -4.30 -10.47 -14.61
CA ASN A 143 -5.49 -11.00 -13.98
C ASN A 143 -5.51 -10.72 -12.50
N ILE A 144 -6.69 -10.49 -11.91
CA ILE A 144 -6.84 -10.32 -10.46
C ILE A 144 -6.57 -11.66 -9.78
N LYS A 145 -5.49 -11.75 -9.03
CA LYS A 145 -5.12 -12.94 -8.26
C LYS A 145 -5.75 -12.95 -6.88
N THR A 146 -5.84 -11.78 -6.25
CA THR A 146 -6.51 -11.63 -4.96
C THR A 146 -6.99 -10.22 -4.71
N THR A 147 -7.92 -10.11 -3.78
CA THR A 147 -8.48 -8.83 -3.33
C THR A 147 -8.44 -8.79 -1.81
N VAL A 148 -7.87 -7.73 -1.26
CA VAL A 148 -7.80 -7.52 0.18
C VAL A 148 -8.82 -6.48 0.60
N GLU A 149 -9.78 -6.91 1.41
CA GLU A 149 -10.82 -6.05 1.96
C GLU A 149 -10.25 -5.02 2.92
N VAL A 150 -10.85 -3.83 2.92
CA VAL A 150 -10.58 -2.83 3.95
C VAL A 150 -11.15 -3.32 5.28
N ARG A 151 -10.27 -3.47 6.28
CA ARG A 151 -10.67 -3.70 7.67
C ARG A 151 -9.91 -2.74 8.59
N PRO A 152 -10.59 -2.05 9.50
CA PRO A 152 -9.95 -1.13 10.43
C PRO A 152 -8.80 -1.79 11.20
N GLY A 153 -7.60 -1.23 11.09
CA GLY A 153 -6.40 -1.75 11.77
C GLY A 153 -5.70 -2.92 11.09
N ARG A 154 -6.15 -3.34 9.90
CA ARG A 154 -5.48 -4.36 9.08
C ARG A 154 -4.16 -3.83 8.53
N ILE A 155 -3.14 -4.65 8.62
CA ILE A 155 -1.84 -4.46 7.95
C ILE A 155 -1.77 -5.41 6.75
N VAL A 156 -1.27 -4.90 5.62
CA VAL A 156 -0.97 -5.70 4.43
C VAL A 156 0.48 -5.45 4.04
N ILE A 157 1.29 -6.51 3.99
CA ILE A 157 2.71 -6.43 3.59
C ILE A 157 2.88 -7.19 2.29
N PHE A 158 3.54 -6.58 1.33
CA PHE A 158 3.79 -7.20 0.04
C PHE A 158 5.07 -6.71 -0.61
N ASP A 159 5.55 -7.48 -1.58
CA ASP A 159 6.66 -7.09 -2.44
C ASP A 159 6.22 -5.95 -3.37
N GLY A 160 7.00 -4.86 -3.40
CA GLY A 160 6.65 -3.69 -4.19
C GLY A 160 6.57 -3.93 -5.70
N ARG A 161 7.04 -5.08 -6.19
CA ARG A 161 6.93 -5.50 -7.59
C ARG A 161 5.55 -6.09 -7.93
N ILE A 162 4.74 -6.47 -6.95
CA ILE A 162 3.42 -7.04 -7.22
C ILE A 162 2.52 -5.93 -7.76
N PRO A 163 1.99 -6.07 -8.99
CA PRO A 163 1.07 -5.09 -9.55
C PRO A 163 -0.20 -5.01 -8.72
N HIS A 164 -0.61 -3.80 -8.38
CA HIS A 164 -1.79 -3.61 -7.54
C HIS A 164 -2.52 -2.31 -7.85
N THR A 165 -3.77 -2.23 -7.42
CA THR A 165 -4.59 -1.02 -7.49
C THR A 165 -5.63 -1.00 -6.38
N VAL A 166 -6.36 0.10 -6.26
CA VAL A 166 -7.49 0.26 -5.33
C VAL A 166 -8.78 0.25 -6.11
N MET A 167 -9.71 -0.61 -5.70
CA MET A 167 -11.09 -0.62 -6.20
C MET A 167 -11.78 0.71 -5.82
N PRO A 168 -12.57 1.32 -6.71
CA PRO A 168 -13.37 2.49 -6.37
C PRO A 168 -14.27 2.25 -5.16
N MET A 169 -14.47 3.30 -4.37
CA MET A 169 -15.45 3.27 -3.29
C MET A 169 -16.88 3.31 -3.84
N ASN A 170 -17.76 2.54 -3.22
CA ASN A 170 -19.19 2.56 -3.56
C ASN A 170 -19.77 3.96 -3.23
N PRO A 171 -20.54 4.61 -4.12
CA PRO A 171 -21.18 5.88 -3.84
C PRO A 171 -22.14 5.88 -2.63
N ARG A 172 -22.58 4.70 -2.18
CA ARG A 172 -23.41 4.53 -0.98
C ARG A 172 -22.60 4.39 0.31
N CYS A 173 -21.26 4.43 0.23
CA CYS A 173 -20.42 4.44 1.41
C CYS A 173 -20.73 5.66 2.26
N SER A 174 -21.09 5.47 3.53
CA SER A 174 -21.34 6.58 4.45
C SER A 174 -20.04 7.24 4.93
N SER A 175 -18.89 6.56 4.79
CA SER A 175 -17.59 7.17 5.00
C SER A 175 -17.24 8.02 3.79
N SER A 176 -17.00 9.31 4.00
CA SER A 176 -16.57 10.21 2.92
C SER A 176 -15.14 9.94 2.46
N PHE A 177 -14.34 9.29 3.30
CA PHE A 177 -12.90 9.14 3.11
C PHE A 177 -12.42 7.73 3.45
N ARG A 178 -11.47 7.24 2.65
CA ARG A 178 -10.69 6.03 2.93
C ARG A 178 -9.25 6.43 3.24
N PHE A 179 -8.81 6.19 4.46
CA PHE A 179 -7.43 6.45 4.85
C PHE A 179 -6.59 5.17 4.76
N THR A 180 -5.46 5.26 4.06
CA THR A 180 -4.46 4.19 4.02
C THR A 180 -3.10 4.78 4.26
N VAL A 181 -2.42 4.34 5.29
CA VAL A 181 -1.01 4.69 5.53
C VAL A 181 -0.15 3.70 4.76
N ALA A 182 0.70 4.21 3.90
CA ALA A 182 1.66 3.42 3.13
C ALA A 182 3.07 3.66 3.66
N PHE A 183 3.78 2.58 3.98
CA PHE A 183 5.18 2.58 4.37
C PHE A 183 5.99 1.92 3.27
N LYS A 184 7.10 2.52 2.91
CA LYS A 184 8.04 1.99 1.92
C LYS A 184 9.34 1.60 2.61
N PHE A 185 9.81 0.41 2.28
CA PHE A 185 11.06 -0.14 2.79
C PHE A 185 11.92 -0.57 1.62
N GLU A 186 13.17 -0.15 1.62
CA GLU A 186 14.15 -0.50 0.60
C GLU A 186 15.13 -1.55 1.11
N SER A 187 15.59 -2.43 0.23
CA SER A 187 16.61 -3.41 0.56
C SER A 187 17.91 -2.72 0.93
N LEU A 188 18.50 -3.12 2.05
CA LEU A 188 19.84 -2.69 2.46
C LEU A 188 20.96 -3.43 1.71
N LYS A 189 20.64 -4.52 1.02
CA LYS A 189 21.57 -5.19 0.13
C LYS A 189 21.60 -4.45 -1.19
N LEU A 190 22.75 -3.84 -1.49
CA LEU A 190 23.09 -3.38 -2.83
C LEU A 190 23.26 -4.65 -3.70
N ASP A 191 22.18 -5.15 -4.27
CA ASP A 191 22.31 -6.06 -5.40
C ASP A 191 22.98 -5.25 -6.52
N LYS A 192 24.22 -5.61 -6.86
CA LYS A 192 24.87 -5.10 -8.05
C LYS A 192 23.99 -5.50 -9.22
N PHE A 193 23.18 -4.54 -9.67
CA PHE A 193 22.34 -4.72 -10.83
C PHE A 193 23.21 -5.08 -12.03
N ASN A 194 22.98 -6.25 -12.58
CA ASN A 194 23.30 -6.52 -13.96
C ASN A 194 22.40 -5.58 -14.79
N ASP A 195 23.00 -4.64 -15.50
CA ASP A 195 22.34 -3.71 -16.45
C ASP A 195 21.66 -4.44 -17.64
N ASN A 196 21.49 -5.74 -17.56
CA ASN A 196 20.88 -6.61 -18.56
C ASN A 196 19.43 -7.00 -18.22
N VAL A 197 18.62 -6.07 -17.71
CA VAL A 197 17.18 -6.30 -17.68
C VAL A 197 16.63 -6.03 -19.09
N PRO A 198 16.06 -7.03 -19.80
CA PRO A 198 15.39 -6.77 -21.04
C PRO A 198 14.26 -5.78 -20.76
N SER A 199 14.24 -4.67 -21.49
CA SER A 199 13.09 -3.77 -21.54
C SER A 199 11.85 -4.64 -21.76
N GLY A 200 10.93 -4.60 -20.80
CA GLY A 200 9.70 -5.37 -20.86
C GLY A 200 9.00 -5.19 -22.21
N PRO A 201 8.19 -6.15 -22.65
CA PRO A 201 7.62 -6.17 -23.99
C PRO A 201 6.82 -4.89 -24.23
N SER A 202 7.32 -4.06 -25.13
CA SER A 202 6.54 -3.02 -25.80
C SER A 202 5.59 -3.71 -26.79
N GLY A 203 4.58 -4.40 -26.24
CA GLY A 203 3.51 -4.95 -27.05
C GLY A 203 2.58 -3.84 -27.51
N PRO A 204 2.20 -3.78 -28.79
CA PRO A 204 1.21 -2.83 -29.26
C PRO A 204 -0.15 -3.13 -28.60
N LEU A 205 -0.72 -2.11 -27.95
CA LEU A 205 -2.14 -2.12 -27.58
C LEU A 205 -2.97 -2.42 -28.82
N ALA A 206 -3.60 -3.60 -28.83
CA ALA A 206 -4.56 -3.94 -29.85
C ALA A 206 -5.68 -2.89 -29.81
N THR A 207 -5.79 -2.13 -30.89
CA THR A 207 -6.93 -1.30 -31.21
C THR A 207 -8.15 -2.23 -31.32
N MET A 208 -9.00 -2.26 -30.31
CA MET A 208 -10.36 -2.78 -30.46
C MET A 208 -11.24 -1.62 -30.93
N VAL A 209 -11.78 -1.81 -32.11
CA VAL A 209 -12.86 -1.04 -32.74
C VAL A 209 -14.17 -1.29 -32.00
#